data_66f42a965552f4538dfecfe2c75ac404
#
_entry.id   66f42a965552f4538dfecfe2c75ac404
#
_cell.length_a   1.000
_cell.length_b   1.000
_cell.length_c   1.000
_cell.angle_alpha   90.00
_cell.angle_beta   90.00
_cell.angle_gamma   90.00
#
_symmetry.space_group_name_H-M   'P 1'
#
loop_
_entity.id
_entity.type
_entity.pdbx_description
1 polymer ?
#
loop_
_entity_poly.entity_id
_entity_poly.type
_entity_poly.pdbx_seq_one_letter_code
_entity_poly.pdbx_strand_id
1 'polypeptide(L)'
;TGWQFIGGTWYYMNADGVMTTGWQQIGGTWYYMDESGAMTTGWQQVGGTWYYMDGSGAMQTGWKLLGNHWYYMNGSGAMLTGFQAIGNEKFYFNASGEMQTGWQFIDNVWYYFNTSGYLLKGEQTIGGQKWYLDANTGALYTGWHFTDGKWYYHTSEGLKQIGWQK
;
A
#
# COMPACT_ATOMS: atom_id res chain seq x y z
N THR A 1 -32.04 2.96 21.95
CA THR A 1 -31.03 3.82 21.32
C THR A 1 -29.63 3.29 21.57
N GLY A 2 -28.67 3.69 20.77
CA GLY A 2 -27.27 3.24 20.86
C GLY A 2 -27.05 1.82 20.36
N TRP A 3 -25.93 1.23 20.77
CA TRP A 3 -25.54 -0.12 20.38
C TRP A 3 -26.49 -1.19 20.95
N GLN A 4 -26.90 -2.12 20.08
CA GLN A 4 -27.76 -3.25 20.41
C GLN A 4 -27.14 -4.55 19.88
N PHE A 5 -27.01 -5.57 20.74
CA PHE A 5 -26.53 -6.89 20.33
C PHE A 5 -27.74 -7.84 20.27
N ILE A 6 -28.12 -8.22 19.05
CA ILE A 6 -29.34 -8.99 18.78
C ILE A 6 -28.99 -10.19 17.91
N GLY A 7 -29.26 -11.39 18.39
CA GLY A 7 -29.04 -12.63 17.64
C GLY A 7 -27.58 -12.85 17.20
N GLY A 8 -26.59 -12.37 17.98
CA GLY A 8 -25.17 -12.51 17.65
C GLY A 8 -24.61 -11.39 16.78
N THR A 9 -25.40 -10.36 16.47
CA THR A 9 -25.02 -9.26 15.57
C THR A 9 -25.20 -7.91 16.28
N TRP A 10 -24.25 -6.99 16.04
CA TRP A 10 -24.34 -5.62 16.53
C TRP A 10 -25.08 -4.72 15.55
N TYR A 11 -25.95 -3.90 16.07
CA TYR A 11 -26.72 -2.85 15.39
C TYR A 11 -26.57 -1.54 16.15
N TYR A 12 -26.74 -0.41 15.45
CA TYR A 12 -26.77 0.90 16.07
C TYR A 12 -28.09 1.61 15.80
N MET A 13 -28.75 2.03 16.90
CA MET A 13 -29.99 2.80 16.84
C MET A 13 -29.69 4.27 17.15
N ASN A 14 -30.14 5.18 16.28
CA ASN A 14 -30.00 6.63 16.49
C ASN A 14 -30.80 7.12 17.73
N ALA A 15 -30.78 8.42 17.99
CA ALA A 15 -31.48 9.03 19.12
C ALA A 15 -33.00 8.77 19.11
N ASP A 16 -33.60 8.62 17.93
CA ASP A 16 -35.02 8.34 17.73
C ASP A 16 -35.37 6.84 17.84
N GLY A 17 -34.34 6.00 18.07
CA GLY A 17 -34.51 4.54 18.15
C GLY A 17 -34.57 3.87 16.76
N VAL A 18 -34.24 4.59 15.69
CA VAL A 18 -34.23 4.05 14.33
C VAL A 18 -32.88 3.39 14.07
N MET A 19 -32.92 2.17 13.52
CA MET A 19 -31.72 1.44 13.07
C MET A 19 -31.01 2.19 11.96
N THR A 20 -29.68 2.33 12.08
CA THR A 20 -28.85 3.02 11.09
C THR A 20 -28.21 2.04 10.11
N THR A 21 -27.95 2.50 8.91
CA THR A 21 -27.18 1.80 7.85
C THR A 21 -26.08 2.69 7.30
N GLY A 22 -25.12 2.11 6.58
CA GLY A 22 -24.00 2.85 6.01
C GLY A 22 -22.99 3.33 7.08
N TRP A 23 -22.25 4.37 6.74
CA TRP A 23 -21.22 4.93 7.60
C TRP A 23 -21.81 5.63 8.83
N GLN A 24 -21.31 5.29 10.02
CA GLN A 24 -21.69 5.90 11.30
C GLN A 24 -20.43 6.32 12.07
N GLN A 25 -20.37 7.57 12.53
CA GLN A 25 -19.34 8.02 13.45
C GLN A 25 -19.89 8.04 14.88
N ILE A 26 -19.39 7.14 15.70
CA ILE A 26 -19.90 6.94 17.06
C ILE A 26 -18.74 7.10 18.04
N GLY A 27 -18.81 8.08 18.91
CA GLY A 27 -17.74 8.37 19.87
C GLY A 27 -16.39 8.69 19.21
N GLY A 28 -16.42 9.31 18.00
CA GLY A 28 -15.21 9.66 17.23
C GLY A 28 -14.66 8.52 16.36
N THR A 29 -15.20 7.30 16.48
CA THR A 29 -14.79 6.12 15.68
C THR A 29 -15.79 5.87 14.56
N TRP A 30 -15.26 5.55 13.36
CA TRP A 30 -16.10 5.20 12.22
C TRP A 30 -16.40 3.69 12.21
N TYR A 31 -17.67 3.37 11.92
CA TYR A 31 -18.22 2.04 11.73
C TYR A 31 -18.98 1.98 10.41
N TYR A 32 -19.13 0.81 9.85
CA TYR A 32 -19.98 0.61 8.68
C TYR A 32 -21.07 -0.43 9.00
N MET A 33 -22.32 -0.02 8.84
CA MET A 33 -23.49 -0.88 8.93
C MET A 33 -23.92 -1.26 7.52
N ASP A 34 -24.11 -2.55 7.27
CA ASP A 34 -24.60 -3.01 5.98
C ASP A 34 -26.06 -2.59 5.72
N GLU A 35 -26.63 -2.99 4.60
CA GLU A 35 -28.01 -2.68 4.24
C GLU A 35 -29.05 -3.27 5.21
N SER A 36 -28.70 -4.33 5.94
CA SER A 36 -29.50 -4.92 6.99
C SER A 36 -29.37 -4.21 8.34
N GLY A 37 -28.48 -3.22 8.44
CA GLY A 37 -28.11 -2.52 9.67
C GLY A 37 -27.06 -3.27 10.51
N ALA A 38 -26.57 -4.42 10.06
CA ALA A 38 -25.57 -5.19 10.78
C ALA A 38 -24.19 -4.50 10.72
N MET A 39 -23.54 -4.34 11.88
CA MET A 39 -22.18 -3.84 11.97
C MET A 39 -21.22 -4.80 11.25
N THR A 40 -20.42 -4.27 10.34
CA THR A 40 -19.47 -5.06 9.56
C THR A 40 -18.09 -5.12 10.22
N THR A 41 -17.35 -6.19 9.96
CA THR A 41 -15.95 -6.39 10.36
C THR A 41 -15.14 -6.90 9.18
N GLY A 42 -13.79 -6.81 9.25
CA GLY A 42 -12.91 -7.23 8.17
C GLY A 42 -12.95 -6.26 6.99
N TRP A 43 -12.63 -6.78 5.82
CA TRP A 43 -12.59 -6.02 4.58
C TRP A 43 -13.98 -5.66 4.08
N GLN A 44 -14.20 -4.38 3.75
CA GLN A 44 -15.44 -3.86 3.19
C GLN A 44 -15.15 -3.03 1.95
N GLN A 45 -15.88 -3.29 0.86
CA GLN A 45 -15.82 -2.44 -0.33
C GLN A 45 -17.06 -1.55 -0.38
N VAL A 46 -16.84 -0.25 -0.21
CA VAL A 46 -17.93 0.73 -0.20
C VAL A 46 -17.68 1.77 -1.28
N GLY A 47 -18.60 1.91 -2.23
CA GLY A 47 -18.45 2.83 -3.35
C GLY A 47 -17.18 2.58 -4.19
N GLY A 48 -16.76 1.32 -4.34
CA GLY A 48 -15.56 0.94 -5.10
C GLY A 48 -14.24 1.07 -4.31
N THR A 49 -14.27 1.63 -3.10
CA THR A 49 -13.09 1.81 -2.23
C THR A 49 -13.06 0.73 -1.14
N TRP A 50 -11.88 0.15 -0.91
CA TRP A 50 -11.68 -0.82 0.16
C TRP A 50 -11.34 -0.16 1.49
N TYR A 51 -11.96 -0.65 2.55
CA TYR A 51 -11.76 -0.28 3.95
C TYR A 51 -11.57 -1.53 4.79
N TYR A 52 -10.92 -1.40 5.93
CA TYR A 52 -10.78 -2.48 6.88
C TYR A 52 -11.37 -2.10 8.24
N MET A 53 -12.28 -2.92 8.73
CA MET A 53 -12.88 -2.83 10.07
C MET A 53 -12.24 -3.89 10.95
N ASP A 54 -11.79 -3.53 12.13
CA ASP A 54 -11.27 -4.53 13.08
C ASP A 54 -12.39 -5.42 13.67
N GLY A 55 -12.02 -6.33 14.58
CA GLY A 55 -12.98 -7.24 15.21
C GLY A 55 -14.05 -6.54 16.06
N SER A 56 -13.86 -5.27 16.43
CA SER A 56 -14.86 -4.44 17.10
C SER A 56 -15.73 -3.62 16.14
N GLY A 57 -15.50 -3.75 14.82
CA GLY A 57 -16.16 -2.97 13.78
C GLY A 57 -15.54 -1.59 13.55
N ALA A 58 -14.48 -1.21 14.27
CA ALA A 58 -13.84 0.08 14.13
C ALA A 58 -13.05 0.18 12.83
N MET A 59 -13.32 1.21 12.00
CA MET A 59 -12.57 1.49 10.77
C MET A 59 -11.10 1.77 11.09
N GLN A 60 -10.22 1.11 10.38
CA GLN A 60 -8.79 1.21 10.58
C GLN A 60 -8.13 2.21 9.64
N THR A 61 -7.08 2.87 10.11
CA THR A 61 -6.21 3.78 9.35
C THR A 61 -4.75 3.42 9.57
N GLY A 62 -3.85 3.95 8.73
CA GLY A 62 -2.41 3.69 8.79
C GLY A 62 -2.03 2.27 8.41
N TRP A 63 -0.85 1.85 8.84
CA TRP A 63 -0.29 0.55 8.54
C TRP A 63 -1.04 -0.60 9.23
N LYS A 64 -1.34 -1.66 8.46
CA LYS A 64 -1.99 -2.89 8.96
C LYS A 64 -1.30 -4.12 8.40
N LEU A 65 -0.95 -5.05 9.28
CA LEU A 65 -0.48 -6.39 8.90
C LEU A 65 -1.67 -7.36 8.97
N LEU A 66 -2.12 -7.81 7.82
CA LEU A 66 -3.29 -8.68 7.69
C LEU A 66 -2.90 -9.89 6.82
N GLY A 67 -3.03 -11.10 7.36
CA GLY A 67 -2.69 -12.33 6.63
C GLY A 67 -1.25 -12.37 6.11
N ASN A 68 -0.27 -11.86 6.87
CA ASN A 68 1.15 -11.74 6.51
C ASN A 68 1.48 -10.72 5.40
N HIS A 69 0.52 -9.88 4.98
CA HIS A 69 0.73 -8.79 4.04
C HIS A 69 0.52 -7.43 4.72
N TRP A 70 1.37 -6.47 4.40
CA TRP A 70 1.22 -5.10 4.85
C TRP A 70 0.32 -4.32 3.91
N TYR A 71 -0.59 -3.56 4.48
CA TYR A 71 -1.50 -2.62 3.82
C TYR A 71 -1.37 -1.25 4.45
N TYR A 72 -1.77 -0.23 3.72
CA TYR A 72 -1.88 1.12 4.27
C TYR A 72 -3.23 1.72 3.94
N MET A 73 -3.94 2.13 4.99
CA MET A 73 -5.19 2.89 4.90
C MET A 73 -4.87 4.36 5.16
N ASN A 74 -5.31 5.25 4.27
CA ASN A 74 -5.12 6.68 4.48
C ASN A 74 -5.94 7.21 5.67
N GLY A 75 -5.88 8.52 5.94
CA GLY A 75 -6.60 9.14 7.06
C GLY A 75 -8.13 9.03 6.99
N SER A 76 -8.70 8.76 5.81
CA SER A 76 -10.13 8.49 5.63
C SER A 76 -10.46 6.99 5.68
N GLY A 77 -9.49 6.12 5.98
CA GLY A 77 -9.65 4.67 6.02
C GLY A 77 -9.55 3.97 4.66
N ALA A 78 -9.40 4.71 3.56
CA ALA A 78 -9.31 4.12 2.23
C ALA A 78 -7.97 3.39 2.04
N MET A 79 -8.03 2.12 1.59
CA MET A 79 -6.86 1.33 1.24
C MET A 79 -6.13 1.92 0.04
N LEU A 80 -4.82 2.07 0.13
CA LEU A 80 -3.99 2.60 -0.94
C LEU A 80 -3.42 1.50 -1.85
N THR A 81 -3.26 1.85 -3.14
CA THR A 81 -2.64 1.02 -4.18
C THR A 81 -1.65 1.85 -4.98
N GLY A 82 -0.79 1.21 -5.77
CA GLY A 82 0.20 1.87 -6.59
C GLY A 82 1.35 2.50 -5.79
N PHE A 83 2.06 3.44 -6.39
CA PHE A 83 3.11 4.20 -5.71
C PHE A 83 2.53 5.17 -4.68
N GLN A 84 3.05 5.12 -3.45
CA GLN A 84 2.62 5.98 -2.35
C GLN A 84 3.82 6.56 -1.61
N ALA A 85 3.78 7.85 -1.31
CA ALA A 85 4.72 8.50 -0.39
C ALA A 85 4.10 8.51 1.01
N ILE A 86 4.74 7.82 1.95
CA ILE A 86 4.26 7.70 3.34
C ILE A 86 5.42 8.10 4.25
N GLY A 87 5.28 9.21 4.95
CA GLY A 87 6.40 9.85 5.63
C GLY A 87 7.43 10.34 4.62
N ASN A 88 8.69 9.97 4.82
CA ASN A 88 9.80 10.33 3.93
C ASN A 88 10.13 9.24 2.91
N GLU A 89 9.41 8.12 2.93
CA GLU A 89 9.69 6.95 2.12
C GLU A 89 8.64 6.73 1.03
N LYS A 90 9.05 6.08 -0.06
CA LYS A 90 8.16 5.72 -1.15
C LYS A 90 7.97 4.20 -1.17
N PHE A 91 6.72 3.79 -1.27
CA PHE A 91 6.26 2.40 -1.28
C PHE A 91 5.52 2.09 -2.58
N TYR A 92 5.36 0.82 -2.85
CA TYR A 92 4.44 0.35 -3.90
C TYR A 92 3.52 -0.73 -3.34
N PHE A 93 2.23 -0.54 -3.58
CA PHE A 93 1.19 -1.51 -3.24
C PHE A 93 0.60 -2.07 -4.54
N ASN A 94 0.44 -3.38 -4.61
CA ASN A 94 -0.18 -3.99 -5.78
C ASN A 94 -1.68 -3.64 -5.88
N ALA A 95 -2.38 -4.14 -6.90
CA ALA A 95 -3.81 -3.88 -7.10
C ALA A 95 -4.70 -4.39 -5.96
N SER A 96 -4.23 -5.37 -5.18
CA SER A 96 -4.91 -5.87 -3.98
C SER A 96 -4.57 -5.07 -2.72
N GLY A 97 -3.74 -4.01 -2.82
CA GLY A 97 -3.31 -3.18 -1.70
C GLY A 97 -2.15 -3.75 -0.88
N GLU A 98 -1.54 -4.86 -1.31
CA GLU A 98 -0.42 -5.48 -0.61
C GLU A 98 0.89 -4.75 -0.90
N MET A 99 1.62 -4.34 0.15
CA MET A 99 2.93 -3.71 0.03
C MET A 99 3.92 -4.67 -0.65
N GLN A 100 4.62 -4.17 -1.65
CA GLN A 100 5.58 -4.96 -2.42
C GLN A 100 7.01 -4.74 -1.92
N THR A 101 7.83 -5.80 -2.02
CA THR A 101 9.27 -5.81 -1.70
C THR A 101 10.04 -6.50 -2.82
N GLY A 102 11.37 -6.33 -2.83
CA GLY A 102 12.21 -6.92 -3.87
C GLY A 102 12.07 -6.21 -5.22
N TRP A 103 12.43 -6.91 -6.28
CA TRP A 103 12.32 -6.42 -7.65
C TRP A 103 10.86 -6.37 -8.09
N GLN A 104 10.43 -5.22 -8.62
CA GLN A 104 9.08 -5.01 -9.17
C GLN A 104 9.17 -4.40 -10.56
N PHE A 105 8.46 -5.00 -11.51
CA PHE A 105 8.34 -4.48 -12.88
C PHE A 105 7.02 -3.74 -13.02
N ILE A 106 7.09 -2.41 -13.08
CA ILE A 106 5.92 -1.52 -13.02
C ILE A 106 6.01 -0.57 -14.21
N ASP A 107 4.97 -0.54 -15.05
CA ASP A 107 4.88 0.32 -16.23
C ASP A 107 6.13 0.22 -17.13
N ASN A 108 6.60 -1.00 -17.40
CA ASN A 108 7.78 -1.33 -18.20
C ASN A 108 9.13 -0.87 -17.61
N VAL A 109 9.18 -0.58 -16.31
CA VAL A 109 10.38 -0.16 -15.59
C VAL A 109 10.60 -1.03 -14.36
N TRP A 110 11.85 -1.45 -14.14
CA TRP A 110 12.24 -2.16 -12.92
C TRP A 110 12.54 -1.20 -11.78
N TYR A 111 12.03 -1.54 -10.60
CA TYR A 111 12.30 -0.88 -9.32
C TYR A 111 12.70 -1.92 -8.28
N TYR A 112 13.41 -1.50 -7.26
CA TYR A 112 13.72 -2.37 -6.13
C TYR A 112 13.27 -1.76 -4.81
N PHE A 113 12.51 -2.54 -4.04
CA PHE A 113 12.06 -2.18 -2.70
C PHE A 113 12.76 -3.08 -1.68
N ASN A 114 13.32 -2.49 -0.62
CA ASN A 114 13.95 -3.28 0.43
C ASN A 114 12.91 -4.10 1.24
N THR A 115 13.37 -4.86 2.24
CA THR A 115 12.50 -5.71 3.07
C THR A 115 11.49 -4.92 3.91
N SER A 116 11.72 -3.61 4.12
CA SER A 116 10.77 -2.69 4.76
C SER A 116 9.80 -2.04 3.76
N GLY A 117 9.88 -2.37 2.47
CA GLY A 117 9.07 -1.79 1.40
C GLY A 117 9.56 -0.44 0.88
N TYR A 118 10.73 0.05 1.30
CA TYR A 118 11.25 1.35 0.85
C TYR A 118 11.87 1.25 -0.54
N LEU A 119 11.45 2.15 -1.44
CA LEU A 119 12.04 2.27 -2.78
C LEU A 119 13.51 2.67 -2.67
N LEU A 120 14.41 1.83 -3.18
CA LEU A 120 15.84 2.15 -3.23
C LEU A 120 16.19 3.01 -4.45
N LYS A 121 17.25 3.81 -4.28
CA LYS A 121 17.75 4.76 -5.28
C LYS A 121 19.28 4.78 -5.26
N GLY A 122 19.89 5.26 -6.35
CA GLY A 122 21.34 5.36 -6.48
C GLY A 122 22.02 4.00 -6.67
N GLU A 123 23.31 3.92 -6.36
CA GLU A 123 24.05 2.66 -6.40
C GLU A 123 23.66 1.77 -5.23
N GLN A 124 23.29 0.51 -5.53
CA GLN A 124 22.88 -0.49 -4.56
C GLN A 124 23.61 -1.81 -4.78
N THR A 125 23.91 -2.52 -3.71
CA THR A 125 24.40 -3.91 -3.80
C THR A 125 23.27 -4.85 -3.35
N ILE A 126 22.71 -5.58 -4.30
CA ILE A 126 21.57 -6.48 -4.10
C ILE A 126 21.98 -7.88 -4.54
N GLY A 127 21.89 -8.85 -3.65
CA GLY A 127 22.31 -10.23 -3.94
C GLY A 127 23.79 -10.36 -4.30
N GLY A 128 24.67 -9.48 -3.76
CA GLY A 128 26.09 -9.44 -4.08
C GLY A 128 26.45 -8.76 -5.41
N GLN A 129 25.45 -8.33 -6.18
CA GLN A 129 25.61 -7.64 -7.47
C GLN A 129 25.34 -6.14 -7.31
N LYS A 130 26.16 -5.30 -7.98
CA LYS A 130 25.94 -3.85 -8.03
C LYS A 130 24.89 -3.47 -9.06
N TRP A 131 23.93 -2.66 -8.64
CA TRP A 131 22.84 -2.13 -9.43
C TRP A 131 22.83 -0.60 -9.36
N TYR A 132 22.38 0.04 -10.42
CA TYR A 132 22.32 1.48 -10.50
C TYR A 132 20.87 1.90 -10.74
N LEU A 133 20.28 2.50 -9.72
CA LEU A 133 18.91 3.00 -9.73
C LEU A 133 18.94 4.52 -9.84
N ASP A 134 18.04 5.09 -10.62
CA ASP A 134 17.97 6.55 -10.77
C ASP A 134 17.79 7.24 -9.41
N ALA A 135 18.60 8.26 -9.14
CA ALA A 135 18.64 8.93 -7.84
C ALA A 135 17.34 9.68 -7.48
N ASN A 136 16.54 10.03 -8.50
CA ASN A 136 15.27 10.75 -8.30
C ASN A 136 14.09 9.79 -8.31
N THR A 137 14.03 8.93 -9.33
CA THR A 137 12.85 8.07 -9.59
C THR A 137 12.96 6.67 -8.99
N GLY A 138 14.19 6.15 -8.77
CA GLY A 138 14.46 4.77 -8.36
C GLY A 138 14.38 3.77 -9.52
N ALA A 139 14.19 4.24 -10.76
CA ALA A 139 14.15 3.38 -11.95
C ALA A 139 15.50 2.71 -12.20
N LEU A 140 15.51 1.42 -12.54
CA LEU A 140 16.72 0.71 -12.91
C LEU A 140 17.31 1.31 -14.21
N TYR A 141 18.59 1.68 -14.17
CA TYR A 141 19.29 2.11 -15.39
C TYR A 141 19.51 0.94 -16.34
N THR A 142 19.13 1.16 -17.60
CA THR A 142 19.45 0.31 -18.75
C THR A 142 19.99 1.17 -19.89
N GLY A 143 20.85 0.61 -20.73
CA GLY A 143 21.48 1.36 -21.81
C GLY A 143 22.57 2.32 -21.31
N TRP A 144 22.80 3.39 -22.07
CA TRP A 144 23.82 4.40 -21.75
C TRP A 144 23.30 5.41 -20.74
N HIS A 145 24.10 5.69 -19.69
CA HIS A 145 23.83 6.84 -18.81
C HIS A 145 25.13 7.56 -18.42
N PHE A 146 25.03 8.86 -18.18
CA PHE A 146 26.14 9.72 -17.80
C PHE A 146 26.01 10.13 -16.32
N THR A 147 27.04 9.80 -15.53
CA THR A 147 27.14 10.20 -14.12
C THR A 147 28.61 10.43 -13.75
N ASP A 148 28.88 11.35 -12.83
CA ASP A 148 30.23 11.69 -12.35
C ASP A 148 31.24 11.97 -13.48
N GLY A 149 30.79 12.65 -14.55
CA GLY A 149 31.64 13.01 -15.70
C GLY A 149 32.01 11.82 -16.60
N LYS A 150 31.35 10.68 -16.49
CA LYS A 150 31.64 9.46 -17.26
C LYS A 150 30.38 8.83 -17.82
N TRP A 151 30.53 8.17 -18.98
CA TRP A 151 29.52 7.34 -19.61
C TRP A 151 29.64 5.89 -19.14
N TYR A 152 28.50 5.30 -18.77
CA TYR A 152 28.36 3.90 -18.41
C TYR A 152 27.28 3.26 -19.27
N TYR A 153 27.47 1.98 -19.60
CA TYR A 153 26.46 1.17 -20.27
C TYR A 153 25.97 0.07 -19.35
N HIS A 154 24.66 -0.08 -19.26
CA HIS A 154 24.00 -1.17 -18.55
C HIS A 154 23.20 -2.01 -19.55
N THR A 155 23.25 -3.34 -19.40
CA THR A 155 22.46 -4.26 -20.21
C THR A 155 20.95 -3.99 -20.03
N SER A 156 20.13 -4.62 -20.86
CA SER A 156 18.67 -4.64 -20.67
C SER A 156 18.25 -5.20 -19.29
N GLU A 157 19.12 -5.97 -18.66
CA GLU A 157 18.93 -6.53 -17.31
C GLU A 157 19.47 -5.59 -16.21
N GLY A 158 20.03 -4.42 -16.57
CA GLY A 158 20.58 -3.42 -15.64
C GLY A 158 22.00 -3.71 -15.15
N LEU A 159 22.70 -4.69 -15.71
CA LEU A 159 24.07 -5.01 -15.32
C LEU A 159 25.05 -4.06 -15.99
N LYS A 160 25.91 -3.41 -15.18
CA LYS A 160 26.99 -2.53 -15.69
C LYS A 160 27.99 -3.35 -16.50
N GLN A 161 28.23 -2.92 -17.73
CA GLN A 161 29.24 -3.52 -18.58
C GLN A 161 30.63 -2.92 -18.32
N ILE A 162 31.66 -3.77 -18.32
CA ILE A 162 33.07 -3.40 -18.15
C ILE A 162 33.79 -3.82 -19.42
N GLY A 163 34.52 -2.87 -20.04
CA GLY A 163 35.25 -3.08 -21.28
C GLY A 163 34.42 -2.86 -22.55
N TRP A 164 35.09 -2.97 -23.72
CA TRP A 164 34.43 -2.82 -25.02
C TRP A 164 33.66 -4.08 -25.38
N GLN A 165 32.40 -3.90 -25.72
CA GLN A 165 31.56 -4.95 -26.30
C GLN A 165 31.75 -4.91 -27.83
N LYS A 166 32.04 -6.06 -28.47
CA LYS A 166 32.11 -6.21 -29.93
C LYS A 166 30.71 -6.49 -30.49
#